data_fdfb6008d05a7af36d4b9f5d86781c8d
#
_entry.id   fdfb6008d05a7af36d4b9f5d86781c8d
#
_cell.length_a   1.000
_cell.length_b   1.000
_cell.length_c   1.000
_cell.angle_alpha   90.00
_cell.angle_beta   90.00
_cell.angle_gamma   90.00
#
_symmetry.space_group_name_H-M   'P 1'
#
loop_
_entity.id
_entity.type
_entity.pdbx_description
1 polymer ?
#
loop_
_entity_poly.entity_id
_entity_poly.type
_entity_poly.pdbx_seq_one_letter_code
_entity_poly.pdbx_strand_id
1 'polypeptide(L)'
;RWAEPVTPELVALLTRERRRAVALLRYAGEEHHRVLASYSDDAGRSWSRPEPVEPSNPNSSLAAVGRPDGSLLVAMNDLEDGRFRLTLYATDAKLGNWRTLGELDETPNPWGEPIPRDQFPAVVSEKFRASGGKPEQQAQFLEQVSARMCSAEGCTFDYEYPYFTRDREGTYHLVYSWNDMFIKHLSFNEAWLSERRPHD
;
A
#
# COMPACT_ATOMS: atom_id res chain seq x y z
N ARG A 1 13.47 8.29 -23.97
CA ARG A 1 12.22 7.53 -24.11
C ARG A 1 12.26 6.43 -23.08
N TRP A 2 11.36 6.45 -22.14
CA TRP A 2 11.14 5.40 -21.16
C TRP A 2 10.65 4.17 -21.91
N ALA A 3 11.24 3.00 -21.66
CA ALA A 3 10.72 1.76 -22.21
C ALA A 3 9.39 1.47 -21.51
N GLU A 4 8.31 1.36 -22.24
CA GLU A 4 7.03 0.86 -21.77
C GLU A 4 7.20 -0.55 -21.16
N PRO A 5 6.48 -0.91 -20.10
CA PRO A 5 5.29 -0.35 -19.54
C PRO A 5 5.46 0.13 -18.08
N VAL A 6 5.69 1.39 -17.88
CA VAL A 6 5.67 2.01 -16.54
C VAL A 6 4.39 2.82 -16.44
N THR A 7 3.47 2.41 -15.58
CA THR A 7 2.31 3.24 -15.24
C THR A 7 2.73 4.26 -14.18
N PRO A 8 2.51 5.56 -14.42
CA PRO A 8 3.05 6.60 -13.57
C PRO A 8 2.18 6.85 -12.33
N GLU A 9 2.28 6.02 -11.32
CA GLU A 9 2.01 6.47 -9.96
C GLU A 9 3.37 6.86 -9.37
N LEU A 10 3.76 8.10 -9.68
CA LEU A 10 5.02 8.65 -9.23
C LEU A 10 4.90 9.09 -7.77
N VAL A 11 5.63 8.45 -6.87
CA VAL A 11 5.86 8.98 -5.53
C VAL A 11 7.27 9.55 -5.51
N ALA A 12 7.38 10.88 -5.54
CA ALA A 12 8.65 11.59 -5.47
C ALA A 12 8.82 12.22 -4.09
N LEU A 13 9.92 11.91 -3.43
CA LEU A 13 10.26 12.44 -2.11
C LEU A 13 11.52 13.30 -2.20
N LEU A 14 11.40 14.55 -1.76
CA LEU A 14 12.52 15.47 -1.70
C LEU A 14 13.25 15.28 -0.36
N THR A 15 14.55 15.10 -0.43
CA THR A 15 15.42 15.07 0.76
C THR A 15 15.59 16.46 1.38
N ARG A 16 16.19 16.51 2.57
CA ARG A 16 16.44 17.74 3.34
C ARG A 16 17.14 18.85 2.55
N GLU A 17 17.99 18.50 1.60
CA GLU A 17 18.70 19.45 0.74
C GLU A 17 17.86 20.00 -0.41
N ARG A 18 16.62 19.54 -0.56
CA ARG A 18 15.67 19.90 -1.64
C ARG A 18 16.22 19.76 -3.07
N ARG A 19 17.33 19.06 -3.23
CA ARG A 19 17.96 18.78 -4.53
C ARG A 19 17.87 17.33 -4.92
N ARG A 20 17.85 16.44 -3.92
CA ARG A 20 17.70 15.00 -4.13
C ARG A 20 16.26 14.60 -4.02
N ALA A 21 15.83 13.75 -4.93
CA ALA A 21 14.52 13.11 -4.90
C ALA A 21 14.65 11.64 -5.31
N VAL A 22 13.76 10.81 -4.80
CA VAL A 22 13.55 9.44 -5.27
C VAL A 22 12.11 9.30 -5.74
N ALA A 23 11.94 8.69 -6.89
CA ALA A 23 10.66 8.30 -7.43
C ALA A 23 10.51 6.79 -7.32
N LEU A 24 9.45 6.34 -6.69
CA LEU A 24 9.03 4.94 -6.67
C LEU A 24 7.93 4.76 -7.70
N LEU A 25 8.08 3.77 -8.56
CA LEU A 25 7.21 3.54 -9.70
C LEU A 25 6.73 2.08 -9.64
N ARG A 26 5.42 1.87 -9.78
CA ARG A 26 4.94 0.51 -10.00
C ARG A 26 5.33 0.06 -11.41
N TYR A 27 5.57 -1.22 -11.56
CA TYR A 27 5.96 -1.82 -12.84
C TYR A 27 4.87 -2.75 -13.36
N ALA A 28 4.38 -2.49 -14.57
CA ALA A 28 3.31 -3.26 -15.21
C ALA A 28 3.82 -4.26 -16.27
N GLY A 29 5.15 -4.46 -16.35
CA GLY A 29 5.75 -5.43 -17.27
C GLY A 29 5.80 -6.84 -16.68
N GLU A 30 6.19 -7.80 -17.50
CA GLU A 30 6.25 -9.23 -17.16
C GLU A 30 7.64 -9.70 -16.72
N GLU A 31 8.68 -8.84 -16.81
CA GLU A 31 10.07 -9.24 -16.57
C GLU A 31 10.35 -9.51 -15.07
N HIS A 32 9.65 -8.82 -14.19
CA HIS A 32 9.80 -8.97 -12.74
C HIS A 32 8.61 -8.39 -11.98
N HIS A 33 8.42 -8.81 -10.73
CA HIS A 33 7.39 -8.32 -9.81
C HIS A 33 8.04 -7.39 -8.77
N ARG A 34 8.51 -6.20 -9.18
CA ARG A 34 9.23 -5.27 -8.30
C ARG A 34 8.86 -3.82 -8.57
N VAL A 35 8.97 -3.01 -7.53
CA VAL A 35 8.97 -1.55 -7.66
C VAL A 35 10.20 -1.12 -8.44
N LEU A 36 10.06 -0.10 -9.28
CA LEU A 36 11.22 0.59 -9.86
C LEU A 36 11.53 1.85 -9.06
N ALA A 37 12.80 2.15 -8.92
CA ALA A 37 13.28 3.40 -8.34
C ALA A 37 14.05 4.23 -9.37
N SER A 38 13.82 5.54 -9.36
CA SER A 38 14.59 6.51 -10.13
C SER A 38 15.00 7.67 -9.22
N TYR A 39 16.18 8.20 -9.42
CA TYR A 39 16.78 9.21 -8.56
C TYR A 39 17.06 10.51 -9.31
N SER A 40 16.91 11.61 -8.61
CA SER A 40 17.28 12.95 -9.09
C SER A 40 18.19 13.63 -8.08
N ASP A 41 19.24 14.29 -8.56
CA ASP A 41 20.17 15.11 -7.76
C ASP A 41 20.01 16.62 -8.04
N ASP A 42 19.10 17.02 -8.90
CA ASP A 42 18.91 18.37 -9.40
C ASP A 42 17.49 18.93 -9.19
N ALA A 43 16.85 18.50 -8.12
CA ALA A 43 15.48 18.89 -7.75
C ALA A 43 14.41 18.45 -8.77
N GLY A 44 14.59 17.27 -9.36
CA GLY A 44 13.60 16.64 -10.26
C GLY A 44 13.70 17.10 -11.71
N ARG A 45 14.74 17.84 -12.11
CA ARG A 45 14.93 18.28 -13.50
C ARG A 45 15.40 17.15 -14.40
N SER A 46 16.24 16.28 -13.88
CA SER A 46 16.65 15.04 -14.54
C SER A 46 16.54 13.85 -13.58
N TRP A 47 16.40 12.67 -14.14
CA TRP A 47 16.18 11.43 -13.40
C TRP A 47 17.06 10.32 -13.96
N SER A 48 17.55 9.46 -13.09
CA SER A 48 18.25 8.25 -13.49
C SER A 48 17.33 7.30 -14.26
N ARG A 49 17.90 6.34 -14.97
CA ARG A 49 17.13 5.20 -15.47
C ARG A 49 16.47 4.50 -14.27
N PRO A 50 15.17 4.12 -14.34
CA PRO A 50 14.54 3.32 -13.31
C PRO A 50 15.19 1.94 -13.22
N GLU A 51 15.44 1.49 -12.00
CA GLU A 51 16.01 0.18 -11.70
C GLU A 51 15.12 -0.54 -10.68
N PRO A 52 14.98 -1.89 -10.79
CA PRO A 52 14.21 -2.67 -9.81
C PRO A 52 14.81 -2.59 -8.42
N VAL A 53 13.92 -2.46 -7.41
CA VAL A 53 14.29 -2.48 -5.98
C VAL A 53 13.42 -3.45 -5.22
N GLU A 54 13.89 -3.90 -4.05
CA GLU A 54 13.08 -4.63 -3.10
C GLU A 54 12.03 -3.71 -2.46
N PRO A 55 10.96 -4.26 -1.88
CA PRO A 55 10.48 -5.64 -1.98
C PRO A 55 9.67 -5.90 -3.27
N SER A 56 9.08 -7.10 -3.38
CA SER A 56 8.17 -7.43 -4.49
C SER A 56 6.98 -6.49 -4.56
N ASN A 57 6.36 -6.36 -5.73
CA ASN A 57 5.12 -5.63 -5.96
C ASN A 57 4.39 -6.21 -7.17
N PRO A 58 3.10 -6.55 -7.06
CA PRO A 58 2.33 -7.23 -8.11
C PRO A 58 1.70 -6.22 -9.09
N ASN A 59 2.44 -5.21 -9.52
CA ASN A 59 1.87 -4.11 -10.32
C ASN A 59 0.70 -3.42 -9.58
N SER A 60 0.84 -3.21 -8.28
CA SER A 60 -0.12 -2.46 -7.47
C SER A 60 0.39 -1.06 -7.15
N SER A 61 -0.51 -0.14 -6.86
CA SER A 61 -0.14 1.20 -6.40
C SER A 61 0.58 1.14 -5.05
N LEU A 62 1.41 2.14 -4.83
CA LEU A 62 2.17 2.30 -3.60
C LEU A 62 2.16 3.77 -3.18
N ALA A 63 2.36 4.02 -1.90
CA ALA A 63 2.50 5.37 -1.37
C ALA A 63 3.70 5.46 -0.44
N ALA A 64 4.40 6.58 -0.48
CA ALA A 64 5.53 6.82 0.39
C ALA A 64 5.49 8.23 0.99
N VAL A 65 6.09 8.37 2.18
CA VAL A 65 6.25 9.65 2.87
C VAL A 65 7.62 9.72 3.54
N GLY A 66 8.23 10.91 3.50
CA GLY A 66 9.51 11.17 4.16
C GLY A 66 9.37 11.32 5.68
N ARG A 67 10.33 10.78 6.44
CA ARG A 67 10.48 10.97 7.87
C ARG A 67 11.44 12.10 8.19
N PRO A 68 11.40 12.65 9.42
CA PRO A 68 12.32 13.74 9.84
C PRO A 68 13.79 13.34 9.82
N ASP A 69 14.12 12.07 9.99
CA ASP A 69 15.46 11.52 9.95
C ASP A 69 16.00 11.29 8.52
N GLY A 70 15.17 11.57 7.50
CA GLY A 70 15.50 11.38 6.10
C GLY A 70 15.21 9.98 5.56
N SER A 71 14.72 9.06 6.41
CA SER A 71 14.20 7.76 5.97
C SER A 71 12.79 7.89 5.39
N LEU A 72 12.27 6.81 4.83
CA LEU A 72 10.97 6.75 4.19
C LEU A 72 10.06 5.72 4.88
N LEU A 73 8.77 6.02 4.91
CA LEU A 73 7.73 5.01 5.09
C LEU A 73 7.08 4.72 3.74
N VAL A 74 6.85 3.46 3.45
CA VAL A 74 6.24 3.01 2.20
C VAL A 74 5.13 2.02 2.52
N ALA A 75 3.94 2.26 1.97
CA ALA A 75 2.81 1.34 2.06
C ALA A 75 2.53 0.75 0.68
N MET A 76 2.50 -0.57 0.58
CA MET A 76 2.25 -1.28 -0.68
C MET A 76 1.91 -2.76 -0.47
N ASN A 77 1.37 -3.38 -1.50
CA ASN A 77 1.31 -4.84 -1.57
C ASN A 77 2.71 -5.38 -1.88
N ASP A 78 3.20 -6.29 -1.08
CA ASP A 78 4.55 -6.87 -1.13
C ASP A 78 4.54 -8.32 -1.63
N LEU A 79 3.67 -8.59 -2.58
CA LEU A 79 3.42 -9.90 -3.18
C LEU A 79 4.01 -9.95 -4.59
N GLU A 80 4.15 -11.14 -5.14
CA GLU A 80 4.42 -11.32 -6.57
C GLU A 80 3.15 -11.25 -7.40
N ASP A 81 2.03 -11.67 -6.81
CA ASP A 81 0.70 -11.61 -7.41
C ASP A 81 -0.38 -11.30 -6.38
N GLY A 82 -1.51 -10.71 -6.83
CA GLY A 82 -2.63 -10.33 -5.99
C GLY A 82 -2.40 -9.07 -5.15
N ARG A 83 -3.44 -8.64 -4.43
CA ARG A 83 -3.44 -7.41 -3.61
C ARG A 83 -4.04 -7.66 -2.23
N PHE A 84 -3.97 -8.90 -1.78
CA PHE A 84 -4.63 -9.40 -0.57
C PHE A 84 -3.86 -9.13 0.73
N ARG A 85 -2.75 -8.39 0.66
CA ARG A 85 -1.98 -7.93 1.82
C ARG A 85 -1.39 -6.54 1.56
N LEU A 86 -1.60 -5.62 2.48
CA LEU A 86 -1.00 -4.29 2.47
C LEU A 86 -0.01 -4.16 3.62
N THR A 87 1.25 -3.89 3.31
CA THR A 87 2.35 -3.86 4.27
C THR A 87 2.92 -2.45 4.39
N LEU A 88 3.29 -2.06 5.61
CA LEU A 88 4.04 -0.84 5.91
C LEU A 88 5.51 -1.17 6.08
N TYR A 89 6.35 -0.47 5.34
CA TYR A 89 7.80 -0.55 5.38
C TYR A 89 8.43 0.75 5.88
N ALA A 90 9.61 0.62 6.49
CA ALA A 90 10.59 1.69 6.59
C ALA A 90 11.80 1.36 5.73
N THR A 91 12.39 2.36 5.08
CA THR A 91 13.62 2.22 4.31
C THR A 91 14.45 3.49 4.36
N ASP A 92 15.74 3.41 4.09
CA ASP A 92 16.58 4.60 3.91
C ASP A 92 16.29 5.30 2.56
N ALA A 93 16.80 6.52 2.41
CA ALA A 93 16.61 7.31 1.18
C ALA A 93 17.29 6.72 -0.07
N LYS A 94 18.13 5.68 0.08
CA LYS A 94 18.77 4.95 -1.01
C LYS A 94 18.04 3.66 -1.36
N LEU A 95 16.97 3.34 -0.62
CA LEU A 95 16.19 2.12 -0.77
C LEU A 95 17.02 0.82 -0.60
N GLY A 96 18.07 0.89 0.21
CA GLY A 96 18.99 -0.23 0.44
C GLY A 96 18.62 -1.10 1.64
N ASN A 97 17.90 -0.53 2.61
CA ASN A 97 17.60 -1.18 3.88
C ASN A 97 16.09 -1.19 4.14
N TRP A 98 15.41 -2.16 3.59
CA TRP A 98 13.98 -2.34 3.80
C TRP A 98 13.69 -3.10 5.08
N ARG A 99 12.76 -2.59 5.86
CA ARG A 99 12.33 -3.19 7.11
C ARG A 99 10.81 -3.17 7.21
N THR A 100 10.21 -4.31 7.38
CA THR A 100 8.77 -4.45 7.63
C THR A 100 8.44 -3.87 9.00
N LEU A 101 7.44 -3.00 9.05
CA LEU A 101 6.87 -2.46 10.28
C LEU A 101 5.59 -3.18 10.69
N GLY A 102 4.94 -3.83 9.76
CA GLY A 102 3.76 -4.66 9.97
C GLY A 102 2.80 -4.65 8.80
N GLU A 103 1.94 -5.60 8.80
CA GLU A 103 0.81 -5.69 7.89
C GLU A 103 -0.29 -4.73 8.35
N LEU A 104 -0.83 -3.96 7.42
CA LEU A 104 -1.89 -2.98 7.69
C LEU A 104 -3.27 -3.61 7.51
N ASP A 105 -3.39 -4.44 6.52
CA ASP A 105 -4.50 -5.36 6.30
C ASP A 105 -4.02 -6.60 5.57
N GLU A 106 -4.63 -7.71 5.95
CA GLU A 106 -4.41 -9.03 5.41
C GLU A 106 -5.77 -9.75 5.30
N THR A 107 -5.93 -10.56 4.28
CA THR A 107 -7.10 -11.44 4.17
C THR A 107 -7.11 -12.47 5.31
N PRO A 108 -8.29 -12.99 5.71
CA PRO A 108 -8.37 -14.13 6.62
C PRO A 108 -7.59 -15.35 6.16
N ASN A 109 -7.32 -15.48 4.86
CA ASN A 109 -6.41 -16.47 4.30
C ASN A 109 -5.11 -15.80 3.84
N PRO A 110 -3.98 -15.96 4.56
CA PRO A 110 -2.72 -15.26 4.28
C PRO A 110 -2.07 -15.64 2.95
N TRP A 111 -2.55 -16.70 2.30
CA TRP A 111 -2.07 -17.13 0.98
C TRP A 111 -2.85 -16.51 -0.18
N GLY A 112 -3.85 -15.65 0.14
CA GLY A 112 -4.68 -14.99 -0.86
C GLY A 112 -5.75 -15.88 -1.51
N GLU A 113 -5.88 -17.12 -1.04
CA GLU A 113 -6.94 -18.00 -1.51
C GLU A 113 -8.31 -17.47 -1.11
N PRO A 114 -9.34 -17.67 -1.95
CA PRO A 114 -10.69 -17.26 -1.61
C PRO A 114 -11.19 -17.91 -0.32
N ILE A 115 -11.88 -17.14 0.52
CA ILE A 115 -12.59 -17.70 1.66
C ILE A 115 -13.96 -18.28 1.23
N PRO A 116 -14.54 -19.23 1.95
CA PRO A 116 -15.90 -19.73 1.70
C PRO A 116 -16.92 -18.61 1.65
N ARG A 117 -17.85 -18.68 0.69
CA ARG A 117 -18.89 -17.66 0.48
C ARG A 117 -19.77 -17.41 1.69
N ASP A 118 -20.02 -18.40 2.51
CA ASP A 118 -20.80 -18.31 3.75
C ASP A 118 -20.08 -17.59 4.88
N GLN A 119 -18.76 -17.50 4.85
CA GLN A 119 -17.96 -16.75 5.82
C GLN A 119 -17.82 -15.27 5.46
N PHE A 120 -17.87 -14.92 4.17
CA PHE A 120 -17.65 -13.56 3.70
C PHE A 120 -18.62 -12.52 4.28
N PRO A 121 -19.95 -12.78 4.40
CA PRO A 121 -20.88 -11.83 4.99
C PRO A 121 -20.57 -11.45 6.43
N ALA A 122 -20.02 -12.35 7.24
CA ALA A 122 -19.66 -12.06 8.63
C ALA A 122 -18.52 -11.02 8.70
N VAL A 123 -17.45 -11.23 7.92
CA VAL A 123 -16.30 -10.32 7.85
C VAL A 123 -16.71 -8.94 7.37
N VAL A 124 -17.50 -8.87 6.30
CA VAL A 124 -17.91 -7.59 5.70
C VAL A 124 -18.93 -6.86 6.57
N SER A 125 -19.85 -7.56 7.22
CA SER A 125 -20.84 -6.95 8.12
C SER A 125 -20.19 -6.28 9.33
N GLU A 126 -19.11 -6.84 9.84
CA GLU A 126 -18.37 -6.22 10.94
C GLU A 126 -17.78 -4.87 10.48
N LYS A 127 -17.11 -4.85 9.32
CA LYS A 127 -16.53 -3.62 8.76
C LYS A 127 -17.61 -2.59 8.41
N PHE A 128 -18.73 -3.02 7.82
CA PHE A 128 -19.86 -2.14 7.50
C PHE A 128 -20.41 -1.43 8.74
N ARG A 129 -20.62 -2.15 9.83
CA ARG A 129 -21.08 -1.57 11.10
C ARG A 129 -20.05 -0.65 11.73
N ALA A 130 -18.78 -1.05 11.73
CA ALA A 130 -17.69 -0.23 12.25
C ALA A 130 -17.51 1.08 11.48
N SER A 131 -17.90 1.11 10.19
CA SER A 131 -17.89 2.31 9.33
C SER A 131 -19.14 3.18 9.47
N GLY A 132 -20.05 2.87 10.41
CA GLY A 132 -21.31 3.61 10.62
C GLY A 132 -22.42 3.24 9.65
N GLY A 133 -22.32 2.09 8.98
CA GLY A 133 -23.36 1.57 8.09
C GLY A 133 -24.66 1.31 8.85
N LYS A 134 -25.79 1.69 8.24
CA LYS A 134 -27.12 1.55 8.86
C LYS A 134 -27.66 0.13 8.69
N PRO A 135 -28.26 -0.47 9.74
CA PRO A 135 -28.76 -1.85 9.69
C PRO A 135 -29.70 -2.15 8.51
N GLU A 136 -30.55 -1.19 8.16
CA GLU A 136 -31.50 -1.33 7.05
C GLU A 136 -30.84 -1.37 5.66
N GLN A 137 -29.59 -0.92 5.55
CA GLN A 137 -28.81 -0.94 4.31
C GLN A 137 -27.91 -2.17 4.19
N GLN A 138 -27.72 -2.92 5.28
CA GLN A 138 -26.74 -4.00 5.35
C GLN A 138 -27.01 -5.11 4.33
N ALA A 139 -28.25 -5.52 4.16
CA ALA A 139 -28.60 -6.61 3.23
C ALA A 139 -28.27 -6.24 1.78
N GLN A 140 -28.68 -5.05 1.33
CA GLN A 140 -28.37 -4.55 -0.01
C GLN A 140 -26.87 -4.38 -0.22
N PHE A 141 -26.17 -3.87 0.78
CA PHE A 141 -24.73 -3.71 0.75
C PHE A 141 -24.02 -5.06 0.57
N LEU A 142 -24.37 -6.07 1.38
CA LEU A 142 -23.79 -7.41 1.29
C LEU A 142 -24.05 -8.09 -0.06
N GLU A 143 -25.24 -7.90 -0.64
CA GLU A 143 -25.56 -8.41 -1.97
C GLU A 143 -24.63 -7.81 -3.03
N GLN A 144 -24.49 -6.48 -3.06
CA GLN A 144 -23.65 -5.77 -4.02
C GLN A 144 -22.17 -6.17 -3.90
N VAL A 145 -21.68 -6.28 -2.68
CA VAL A 145 -20.30 -6.64 -2.39
C VAL A 145 -20.02 -8.09 -2.75
N SER A 146 -20.92 -9.01 -2.37
CA SER A 146 -20.74 -10.42 -2.72
C SER A 146 -20.76 -10.66 -4.23
N ALA A 147 -21.60 -9.93 -4.96
CA ALA A 147 -21.64 -9.99 -6.41
C ALA A 147 -20.31 -9.56 -7.06
N ARG A 148 -19.56 -8.70 -6.39
CA ARG A 148 -18.29 -8.14 -6.90
C ARG A 148 -17.08 -8.98 -6.48
N MET A 149 -17.04 -9.43 -5.22
CA MET A 149 -15.85 -10.03 -4.62
C MET A 149 -15.91 -11.56 -4.56
N CYS A 150 -17.03 -12.18 -4.93
CA CYS A 150 -17.23 -13.62 -4.81
C CYS A 150 -17.46 -14.28 -6.16
N SER A 151 -16.71 -15.36 -6.42
CA SER A 151 -16.87 -16.28 -7.54
C SER A 151 -17.44 -17.63 -7.09
N ALA A 152 -17.42 -18.63 -7.96
CA ALA A 152 -17.77 -20.00 -7.61
C ALA A 152 -16.77 -20.62 -6.61
N GLU A 153 -15.50 -20.20 -6.69
CA GLU A 153 -14.42 -20.69 -5.86
C GLU A 153 -14.43 -20.09 -4.43
N GLY A 154 -15.11 -18.94 -4.24
CA GLY A 154 -15.14 -18.22 -2.97
C GLY A 154 -15.06 -16.72 -3.13
N CYS A 155 -14.68 -16.02 -2.06
CA CYS A 155 -14.59 -14.57 -2.02
C CYS A 155 -13.16 -14.11 -1.76
N THR A 156 -12.68 -13.14 -2.54
CA THR A 156 -11.33 -12.55 -2.43
C THR A 156 -11.34 -11.23 -1.67
N PHE A 157 -10.15 -10.77 -1.30
CA PHE A 157 -9.93 -9.48 -0.66
C PHE A 157 -8.82 -8.74 -1.39
N ASP A 158 -9.02 -7.44 -1.60
CA ASP A 158 -8.02 -6.56 -2.21
C ASP A 158 -7.87 -5.27 -1.40
N TYR A 159 -6.62 -4.86 -1.20
CA TYR A 159 -6.25 -3.62 -0.51
C TYR A 159 -5.42 -2.78 -1.44
N GLU A 160 -5.97 -1.64 -1.87
CA GLU A 160 -5.44 -0.93 -3.02
C GLU A 160 -5.32 0.58 -2.79
N TYR A 161 -4.61 1.22 -3.70
CA TYR A 161 -4.53 2.68 -3.86
C TYR A 161 -4.22 3.42 -2.55
N PRO A 162 -3.10 3.08 -1.86
CA PRO A 162 -2.69 3.83 -0.69
C PRO A 162 -2.32 5.27 -1.05
N TYR A 163 -2.71 6.22 -0.18
CA TYR A 163 -2.22 7.59 -0.18
C TYR A 163 -1.67 7.93 1.18
N PHE A 164 -0.50 8.54 1.23
CA PHE A 164 0.25 8.74 2.45
C PHE A 164 0.70 10.20 2.57
N THR A 165 0.46 10.79 3.73
CA THR A 165 0.93 12.14 4.04
C THR A 165 1.34 12.25 5.51
N ARG A 166 2.08 13.32 5.84
CA ARG A 166 2.42 13.69 7.21
C ARG A 166 1.99 15.14 7.42
N ASP A 167 1.22 15.38 8.48
CA ASP A 167 0.77 16.72 8.84
C ASP A 167 1.89 17.55 9.52
N ARG A 168 1.56 18.79 9.87
CA ARG A 168 2.51 19.73 10.50
C ARG A 168 2.80 19.35 11.97
N GLU A 169 1.89 18.67 12.60
CA GLU A 169 1.98 18.17 13.97
C GLU A 169 2.82 16.89 14.07
N GLY A 170 3.14 16.30 12.90
CA GLY A 170 3.99 15.11 12.81
C GLY A 170 3.22 13.79 12.77
N THR A 171 1.90 13.84 12.66
CA THR A 171 1.04 12.67 12.49
C THR A 171 1.07 12.20 11.03
N TYR A 172 1.23 10.92 10.86
CA TYR A 172 1.10 10.25 9.57
C TYR A 172 -0.35 9.88 9.32
N HIS A 173 -0.82 10.13 8.11
CA HIS A 173 -2.15 9.77 7.65
C HIS A 173 -2.01 8.90 6.41
N LEU A 174 -2.53 7.68 6.49
CA LEU A 174 -2.57 6.73 5.40
C LEU A 174 -4.02 6.36 5.12
N VAL A 175 -4.45 6.51 3.87
CA VAL A 175 -5.76 6.05 3.41
C VAL A 175 -5.58 5.05 2.28
N TYR A 176 -6.46 4.08 2.18
CA TYR A 176 -6.47 3.09 1.09
C TYR A 176 -7.86 2.49 0.88
N SER A 177 -8.08 1.91 -0.29
CA SER A 177 -9.29 1.16 -0.60
C SER A 177 -9.23 -0.22 0.07
N TRP A 178 -10.27 -0.55 0.83
CA TRP A 178 -10.52 -1.86 1.38
C TRP A 178 -11.62 -2.54 0.58
N ASN A 179 -11.25 -3.52 -0.24
CA ASN A 179 -12.15 -4.30 -1.10
C ASN A 179 -13.01 -3.46 -2.04
N ASP A 180 -12.52 -2.31 -2.51
CA ASP A 180 -13.30 -1.36 -3.31
C ASP A 180 -14.63 -0.90 -2.66
N MET A 181 -14.76 -1.08 -1.35
CA MET A 181 -15.98 -0.82 -0.60
C MET A 181 -15.85 0.29 0.41
N PHE A 182 -14.72 0.33 1.08
CA PHE A 182 -14.43 1.30 2.12
C PHE A 182 -13.15 2.03 1.83
N ILE A 183 -13.09 3.30 2.23
CA ILE A 183 -11.83 4.00 2.41
C ILE A 183 -11.43 3.83 3.87
N LYS A 184 -10.37 3.10 4.11
CA LYS A 184 -9.78 2.96 5.43
C LYS A 184 -8.78 4.08 5.67
N HIS A 185 -8.84 4.70 6.84
CA HIS A 185 -7.91 5.73 7.29
C HIS A 185 -7.20 5.26 8.55
N LEU A 186 -5.87 5.31 8.50
CA LEU A 186 -5.01 5.08 9.65
C LEU A 186 -4.26 6.36 9.98
N SER A 187 -4.15 6.68 11.27
CA SER A 187 -3.30 7.77 11.77
C SER A 187 -2.38 7.24 12.85
N PHE A 188 -1.11 7.62 12.78
CA PHE A 188 -0.08 7.20 13.72
C PHE A 188 1.08 8.20 13.76
N ASN A 189 1.99 8.04 14.70
CA ASN A 189 3.13 8.93 14.92
C ASN A 189 4.45 8.15 15.10
N GLU A 190 5.54 8.87 15.35
CA GLU A 190 6.85 8.25 15.57
C GLU A 190 6.91 7.35 16.81
N ALA A 191 6.11 7.62 17.85
CA ALA A 191 6.04 6.76 19.03
C ALA A 191 5.47 5.38 18.68
N TRP A 192 4.36 5.34 17.94
CA TRP A 192 3.76 4.11 17.45
C TRP A 192 4.71 3.31 16.51
N LEU A 193 5.47 4.01 15.67
CA LEU A 193 6.48 3.39 14.79
C LEU A 193 7.65 2.79 15.58
N SER A 194 8.03 3.40 16.72
CA SER A 194 9.13 2.91 17.54
C SER A 194 8.79 1.61 18.29
N GLU A 195 7.53 1.42 18.67
CA GLU A 195 7.04 0.19 19.29
C GLU A 195 7.02 -1.01 18.34
N ARG A 196 7.05 -0.76 17.02
CA ARG A 196 7.08 -1.76 15.96
C ARG A 196 8.48 -2.06 15.42
N ARG A 197 9.52 -1.66 16.16
CA ARG A 197 10.88 -2.13 15.87
C ARG A 197 10.97 -3.60 16.28
N PRO A 198 11.51 -4.48 15.43
CA PRO A 198 11.89 -5.80 15.88
C PRO A 198 12.77 -5.62 17.13
N HIS A 199 12.49 -6.34 18.19
CA HIS A 199 13.46 -6.48 19.27
C HIS A 199 14.64 -7.27 18.67
N ASP A 200 15.82 -6.63 18.62
CA ASP A 200 17.08 -7.26 18.27
C ASP A 200 17.40 -8.43 19.20
#